data_1471b9f77e171deff07c9bcff2beb479
#
_entry.id   1471b9f77e171deff07c9bcff2beb479
#
_cell.length_a   1.000
_cell.length_b   1.000
_cell.length_c   1.000
_cell.angle_alpha   90.00
_cell.angle_beta   90.00
_cell.angle_gamma   90.00
#
_symmetry.space_group_name_H-M   'P 1'
#
loop_
_entity.id
_entity.type
_entity.pdbx_description
1 polymer ?
#
loop_
_entity_poly.entity_id
_entity_poly.type
_entity_poly.pdbx_seq_one_letter_code
_entity_poly.pdbx_strand_id
1 'polypeptide(L)'
;MKTEVLVIDDNADIRFLICNILEEKGYIIRSAANYKQAVYEINKKMPNLAIVDIKLDKGDKDGIDLLKLLMNKDRSLPVIMISGHANVQVAVEAIRIGAYEFVEK
;
A
#
# COMPACT_ATOMS: atom_id res chain seq x y z
N MET A 1 17.45 -13.96 -2.24
CA MET A 1 17.04 -12.74 -1.52
C MET A 1 15.55 -12.74 -1.28
N LYS A 2 15.14 -12.28 -0.09
CA LYS A 2 13.72 -12.22 0.24
C LYS A 2 13.16 -10.84 -0.09
N THR A 3 12.00 -10.84 -0.71
CA THR A 3 11.29 -9.60 -1.05
C THR A 3 10.59 -9.05 0.18
N GLU A 4 10.81 -7.78 0.48
CA GLU A 4 10.11 -7.09 1.55
C GLU A 4 8.87 -6.41 1.01
N VAL A 5 7.75 -6.65 1.67
CA VAL A 5 6.45 -6.07 1.30
C VAL A 5 5.93 -5.24 2.47
N LEU A 6 5.54 -4.01 2.18
CA LEU A 6 4.87 -3.15 3.16
C LEU A 6 3.38 -3.15 2.87
N VAL A 7 2.59 -3.60 3.84
CA VAL A 7 1.13 -3.69 3.73
C VAL A 7 0.49 -2.57 4.55
N ILE A 8 -0.29 -1.72 3.90
CA ILE A 8 -0.88 -0.55 4.54
C ILE A 8 -2.39 -0.60 4.39
N ASP A 9 -3.07 -0.86 5.49
CA ASP A 9 -4.53 -0.97 5.54
C ASP A 9 -5.00 -0.63 6.95
N ASP A 10 -6.02 0.20 7.08
CA ASP A 10 -6.54 0.59 8.39
C ASP A 10 -7.40 -0.51 9.03
N ASN A 11 -7.87 -1.47 8.26
CA ASN A 11 -8.62 -2.60 8.78
C ASN A 11 -7.65 -3.68 9.26
N ALA A 12 -7.64 -3.92 10.58
CA ALA A 12 -6.70 -4.87 11.19
C ALA A 12 -6.88 -6.29 10.67
N ASP A 13 -8.12 -6.71 10.42
CA ASP A 13 -8.40 -8.06 9.96
C ASP A 13 -7.88 -8.29 8.54
N ILE A 14 -8.12 -7.32 7.66
CA ILE A 14 -7.63 -7.38 6.27
C ILE A 14 -6.09 -7.35 6.27
N ARG A 15 -5.50 -6.44 7.05
CA ARG A 15 -4.05 -6.32 7.15
C ARG A 15 -3.42 -7.63 7.62
N PHE A 16 -4.00 -8.22 8.66
CA PHE A 16 -3.52 -9.49 9.23
C PHE A 16 -3.63 -10.62 8.20
N LEU A 17 -4.75 -10.70 7.48
CA LEU A 17 -4.97 -11.71 6.47
C LEU A 17 -3.93 -11.63 5.35
N ILE A 18 -3.73 -10.44 4.81
CA ILE A 18 -2.76 -10.22 3.72
C ILE A 18 -1.36 -10.57 4.19
N CYS A 19 -0.98 -10.12 5.39
CA CYS A 19 0.34 -10.41 5.94
C CYS A 19 0.57 -11.91 6.08
N ASN A 20 -0.41 -12.64 6.60
CA ASN A 20 -0.27 -14.08 6.78
C ASN A 20 -0.11 -14.81 5.45
N ILE A 21 -0.90 -14.44 4.46
CA ILE A 21 -0.82 -15.07 3.13
C ILE A 21 0.57 -14.86 2.53
N LEU A 22 1.09 -13.64 2.62
CA LEU A 22 2.38 -13.31 2.03
C LEU A 22 3.53 -13.95 2.80
N GLU A 23 3.44 -14.02 4.13
CA GLU A 23 4.47 -14.67 4.94
C GLU A 23 4.56 -16.16 4.61
N GLU A 24 3.44 -16.82 4.38
CA GLU A 24 3.41 -18.22 3.97
C GLU A 24 4.14 -18.44 2.65
N LYS A 25 4.16 -17.43 1.78
CA LYS A 25 4.84 -17.51 0.49
C LYS A 25 6.32 -17.10 0.57
N GLY A 26 6.81 -16.78 1.76
CA GLY A 26 8.22 -16.49 1.98
C GLY A 26 8.62 -15.03 1.92
N TYR A 27 7.66 -14.12 1.83
CA TYR A 27 7.98 -12.69 1.86
C TYR A 27 8.24 -12.20 3.28
N ILE A 28 9.07 -11.17 3.38
CA ILE A 28 9.28 -10.45 4.65
C ILE A 28 8.26 -9.32 4.68
N ILE A 29 7.44 -9.29 5.73
CA ILE A 29 6.30 -8.38 5.79
C ILE A 29 6.50 -7.34 6.88
N ARG A 30 6.24 -6.08 6.52
CA ARG A 30 6.02 -5.00 7.48
C ARG A 30 4.62 -4.47 7.24
N SER A 31 4.00 -3.88 8.25
CA SER A 31 2.65 -3.37 8.11
C SER A 31 2.48 -2.01 8.77
N ALA A 32 1.48 -1.27 8.30
CA ALA A 32 1.11 0.02 8.87
C ALA A 32 -0.42 0.15 8.83
N ALA A 33 -0.97 0.78 9.85
CA ALA A 33 -2.41 0.92 10.00
C ALA A 33 -2.95 2.25 9.46
N ASN A 34 -2.08 3.22 9.22
CA ASN A 34 -2.48 4.55 8.80
C ASN A 34 -1.35 5.25 8.05
N TYR A 35 -1.65 6.44 7.55
CA TYR A 35 -0.67 7.23 6.79
C TYR A 35 0.59 7.50 7.59
N LYS A 36 0.44 7.94 8.83
CA LYS A 36 1.59 8.31 9.68
C LYS A 36 2.53 7.11 9.91
N GLN A 37 1.96 5.96 10.24
CA GLN A 37 2.75 4.74 10.44
C GLN A 37 3.43 4.31 9.14
N ALA A 38 2.73 4.45 8.02
CA ALA A 38 3.29 4.11 6.71
C ALA A 38 4.50 4.98 6.39
N VAL A 39 4.39 6.27 6.61
CA VAL A 39 5.51 7.20 6.37
C VAL A 39 6.70 6.84 7.26
N TYR A 40 6.44 6.50 8.51
CA TYR A 40 7.49 6.07 9.43
C TYR A 40 8.24 4.85 8.88
N GLU A 41 7.49 3.84 8.42
CA GLU A 41 8.10 2.61 7.87
C GLU A 41 8.86 2.87 6.59
N ILE A 42 8.33 3.73 5.72
CA ILE A 42 8.97 4.09 4.45
C ILE A 42 10.28 4.83 4.70
N ASN A 43 10.29 5.74 5.63
CA ASN A 43 11.50 6.52 5.96
C ASN A 43 12.56 5.65 6.64
N LYS A 44 12.15 4.62 7.32
CA LYS A 44 13.05 3.67 7.95
C LYS A 44 13.78 2.82 6.90
N LYS A 45 13.02 2.30 5.93
CA LYS A 45 13.56 1.52 4.83
C LYS A 45 12.49 1.37 3.75
N MET A 46 12.84 1.62 2.49
CA MET A 46 11.93 1.39 1.37
C MET A 46 11.69 -0.10 1.18
N PRO A 47 10.43 -0.51 1.00
CA PRO A 47 10.14 -1.90 0.67
C PRO A 47 10.43 -2.20 -0.81
N ASN A 48 10.37 -3.47 -1.19
CA ASN A 48 10.45 -3.88 -2.59
C ASN A 48 9.10 -3.83 -3.29
N LEU A 49 8.01 -3.86 -2.50
CA LEU A 49 6.64 -3.82 -2.99
C LEU A 49 5.78 -3.20 -1.90
N ALA A 50 4.81 -2.39 -2.29
CA ALA A 50 3.84 -1.84 -1.34
C ALA A 50 2.42 -2.23 -1.75
N ILE A 51 1.60 -2.59 -0.77
CA ILE A 51 0.17 -2.83 -0.95
C ILE A 51 -0.54 -1.78 -0.10
N VAL A 52 -1.31 -0.91 -0.74
CA VAL A 52 -1.85 0.29 -0.12
C VAL A 52 -3.37 0.36 -0.29
N ASP A 53 -4.08 0.47 0.83
CA ASP A 53 -5.51 0.73 0.81
C ASP A 53 -5.76 2.18 0.37
N ILE A 54 -6.75 2.37 -0.48
CA ILE A 54 -7.14 3.70 -0.96
C ILE A 54 -7.57 4.59 0.21
N LYS A 55 -8.36 4.05 1.14
CA LYS A 55 -8.85 4.80 2.29
C LYS A 55 -8.14 4.34 3.55
N LEU A 56 -7.24 5.18 4.06
CA LEU A 56 -6.46 4.84 5.25
C LEU A 56 -6.94 5.54 6.51
N ASP A 57 -7.35 6.79 6.39
CA ASP A 57 -7.71 7.61 7.53
C ASP A 57 -9.01 8.34 7.29
N LYS A 58 -9.59 8.84 8.34
CA LYS A 58 -10.81 9.64 8.26
C LYS A 58 -10.55 11.10 7.88
N GLY A 59 -9.29 11.49 7.78
CA GLY A 59 -8.90 12.86 7.48
C GLY A 59 -8.49 13.05 6.03
N ASP A 60 -7.57 13.99 5.83
CA ASP A 60 -7.13 14.41 4.50
C ASP A 60 -6.14 13.47 3.84
N LYS A 61 -5.51 12.62 4.64
CA LYS A 61 -4.47 11.73 4.13
C LYS A 61 -5.04 10.38 3.80
N ASP A 62 -4.88 9.94 2.59
CA ASP A 62 -5.40 8.66 2.11
C ASP A 62 -4.34 7.89 1.33
N GLY A 63 -4.74 6.75 0.77
CA GLY A 63 -3.83 5.90 0.02
C GLY A 63 -3.30 6.55 -1.25
N ILE A 64 -4.07 7.43 -1.86
CA ILE A 64 -3.61 8.16 -3.06
C ILE A 64 -2.46 9.10 -2.70
N ASP A 65 -2.55 9.82 -1.59
CA ASP A 65 -1.46 10.67 -1.13
C ASP A 65 -0.21 9.85 -0.85
N LEU A 66 -0.38 8.68 -0.26
CA LEU A 66 0.73 7.78 0.02
C LEU A 66 1.36 7.24 -1.27
N LEU A 67 0.54 6.91 -2.25
CA LEU A 67 1.02 6.51 -3.57
C LEU A 67 1.89 7.61 -4.19
N LYS A 68 1.43 8.85 -4.12
CA LYS A 68 2.21 9.99 -4.62
C LYS A 68 3.55 10.09 -3.92
N LEU A 69 3.56 9.93 -2.61
CA LEU A 69 4.79 9.96 -1.83
C LEU A 69 5.75 8.86 -2.26
N LEU A 70 5.25 7.63 -2.41
CA LEU A 70 6.06 6.49 -2.83
C LEU A 70 6.64 6.71 -4.23
N MET A 71 5.82 7.18 -5.16
CA MET A 71 6.27 7.44 -6.53
C MET A 71 7.29 8.56 -6.59
N ASN A 72 7.17 9.54 -5.71
CA ASN A 72 8.14 10.62 -5.61
C ASN A 72 9.50 10.13 -5.10
N LYS A 73 9.49 9.13 -4.24
CA LYS A 73 10.73 8.54 -3.71
C LYS A 73 11.36 7.54 -4.68
N ASP A 74 10.56 6.73 -5.35
CA ASP A 74 11.05 5.69 -6.26
C ASP A 74 9.95 5.33 -7.25
N ARG A 75 10.06 5.83 -8.46
CA ARG A 75 9.04 5.57 -9.50
C ARG A 75 9.04 4.13 -10.00
N SER A 76 10.09 3.37 -9.69
CA SER A 76 10.16 1.97 -10.08
C SER A 76 9.54 1.02 -9.06
N LEU A 77 9.15 1.53 -7.89
CA LEU A 77 8.54 0.70 -6.86
C LEU A 77 7.16 0.22 -7.31
N PRO A 78 6.92 -1.11 -7.35
CA PRO A 78 5.58 -1.60 -7.64
C PRO A 78 4.66 -1.29 -6.44
N VAL A 79 3.55 -0.62 -6.70
CA VAL A 79 2.54 -0.33 -5.69
C VAL A 79 1.22 -0.90 -6.15
N ILE A 80 0.64 -1.79 -5.34
CA ILE A 80 -0.68 -2.37 -5.60
C ILE A 80 -1.66 -1.63 -4.71
N MET A 81 -2.63 -0.97 -5.34
CA MET A 81 -3.69 -0.29 -4.60
C MET A 81 -4.85 -1.24 -4.40
N ILE A 82 -5.43 -1.25 -3.21
CA ILE A 82 -6.61 -2.06 -2.90
C ILE A 82 -7.73 -1.17 -2.42
N SER A 83 -8.97 -1.58 -2.67
CA SER A 83 -10.14 -0.80 -2.28
C SER A 83 -11.33 -1.70 -1.97
N GLY A 84 -12.07 -1.38 -0.92
CA GLY A 84 -13.32 -2.07 -0.59
C GLY A 84 -14.49 -1.64 -1.47
N HIS A 85 -14.37 -0.48 -2.11
CA HIS A 85 -15.40 0.05 -2.99
C HIS A 85 -14.75 0.50 -4.29
N ALA A 86 -14.96 -0.29 -5.34
CA ALA A 86 -14.39 0.03 -6.63
C ALA A 86 -14.98 1.34 -7.16
N ASN A 87 -14.10 2.23 -7.58
CA ASN A 87 -14.46 3.50 -8.21
C ASN A 87 -13.54 3.67 -9.40
N VAL A 88 -14.12 3.69 -10.59
CA VAL A 88 -13.37 3.75 -11.84
C VAL A 88 -12.48 5.00 -11.89
N GLN A 89 -13.00 6.14 -11.44
CA GLN A 89 -12.24 7.38 -11.47
C GLN A 89 -11.00 7.31 -10.58
N VAL A 90 -11.14 6.77 -9.38
CA VAL A 90 -10.02 6.63 -8.45
C VAL A 90 -9.00 5.61 -8.97
N ALA A 91 -9.48 4.52 -9.55
CA ALA A 91 -8.60 3.52 -10.15
C ALA A 91 -7.77 4.12 -11.30
N VAL A 92 -8.43 4.88 -12.17
CA VAL A 92 -7.73 5.55 -13.29
C VAL A 92 -6.70 6.55 -12.74
N GLU A 93 -7.07 7.33 -11.73
CA GLU A 93 -6.15 8.27 -11.10
C GLU A 93 -4.93 7.56 -10.51
N ALA A 94 -5.15 6.46 -9.80
CA ALA A 94 -4.06 5.70 -9.19
C ALA A 94 -3.09 5.19 -10.25
N ILE A 95 -3.59 4.63 -11.33
CA ILE A 95 -2.76 4.12 -12.42
C ILE A 95 -1.97 5.27 -13.08
N ARG A 96 -2.60 6.43 -13.27
CA ARG A 96 -1.94 7.60 -13.84
C ARG A 96 -0.80 8.10 -12.97
N ILE A 97 -0.97 8.05 -11.65
CA ILE A 97 0.07 8.46 -10.70
C ILE A 97 1.25 7.49 -10.77
N GLY A 98 0.99 6.22 -11.01
CA GLY A 98 2.04 5.24 -11.15
C GLY A 98 1.80 3.91 -10.46
N ALA A 99 0.59 3.65 -9.96
CA ALA A 99 0.28 2.35 -9.37
C ALA A 99 0.46 1.24 -10.40
N TYR A 100 1.05 0.16 -9.96
CA TYR A 100 1.26 -1.00 -10.82
C TYR A 100 -0.04 -1.74 -11.08
N GLU A 101 -0.90 -1.82 -10.08
CA GLU A 101 -2.15 -2.58 -10.14
C GLU A 101 -3.16 -1.97 -9.20
N PHE A 102 -4.44 -2.16 -9.50
CA PHE A 102 -5.55 -1.74 -8.65
C PHE A 102 -6.48 -2.94 -8.49
N VAL A 103 -6.71 -3.36 -7.25
CA VAL A 103 -7.48 -4.56 -6.93
C VAL A 103 -8.61 -4.21 -5.97
N GLU A 104 -9.79 -4.75 -6.25
CA GLU A 104 -10.92 -4.65 -5.34
C GLU A 104 -10.82 -5.72 -4.26
N LYS A 105 -11.08 -5.32 -3.03
CA LYS A 105 -11.09 -6.26 -1.89
C LYS A 105 -12.20 -7.28 -2.02
#